data_0a62e80faec1e6a8b1b1ee0116638f14
#
_entry.id   0a62e80faec1e6a8b1b1ee0116638f14
#
_cell.length_a   1.000
_cell.length_b   1.000
_cell.length_c   1.000
_cell.angle_alpha   90.00
_cell.angle_beta   90.00
_cell.angle_gamma   90.00
#
_symmetry.space_group_name_H-M   'P 1'
#
loop_
_entity.id
_entity.type
_entity.pdbx_description
1 polymer ?
#
loop_
_entity_poly.entity_id
_entity_poly.type
_entity_poly.pdbx_seq_one_letter_code
_entity_poly.pdbx_strand_id
1 'polypeptide(L)'
;MIDNNKDKQGGMIPFFSIASRNFDQDLTILKKILHQFEQRTHSVNAYKFSQRAKLAAGWWFYDVFLKPQFVEKVFQVALPPGFSPHDKKAAAIRIVDIFQSQIKKNGSDARIKMYGDIPFATPWWSWLFR
;
A
#
# COMPACT_ATOMS: atom_id res chain seq x y z
N MET A 1 28.83 -6.76 2.54
CA MET A 1 28.15 -7.38 1.59
C MET A 1 26.70 -6.96 1.47
N ILE A 2 25.95 -7.63 0.73
CA ILE A 2 24.64 -7.27 0.30
C ILE A 2 23.64 -7.19 1.43
N ASP A 3 22.80 -6.20 1.39
CA ASP A 3 21.65 -6.09 2.28
C ASP A 3 20.60 -7.13 1.90
N ASN A 4 20.50 -8.17 2.70
CA ASN A 4 19.60 -9.27 2.42
C ASN A 4 18.13 -8.88 2.43
N ASN A 5 17.74 -7.92 3.26
CA ASN A 5 16.36 -7.45 3.30
C ASN A 5 15.98 -6.78 2.01
N LYS A 6 16.87 -5.97 1.49
CA LYS A 6 16.68 -5.29 0.23
C LYS A 6 16.54 -6.28 -0.92
N ASP A 7 17.37 -7.32 -0.93
CA ASP A 7 17.33 -8.34 -1.97
C ASP A 7 16.04 -9.14 -1.91
N LYS A 8 15.57 -9.48 -0.73
CA LYS A 8 14.32 -10.22 -0.54
C LYS A 8 13.13 -9.49 -1.14
N GLN A 9 13.15 -8.18 -1.07
CA GLN A 9 12.06 -7.36 -1.57
C GLN A 9 12.30 -6.83 -2.98
N GLY A 10 13.40 -7.28 -3.62
CA GLY A 10 13.69 -6.85 -4.98
C GLY A 10 13.89 -5.34 -5.11
N GLY A 11 14.41 -4.70 -4.07
CA GLY A 11 14.58 -3.26 -4.05
C GLY A 11 13.31 -2.49 -3.75
N MET A 12 12.22 -3.17 -3.47
CA MET A 12 10.94 -2.54 -3.15
C MET A 12 10.92 -1.98 -1.74
N ILE A 13 10.15 -0.91 -1.55
CA ILE A 13 9.97 -0.30 -0.25
C ILE A 13 8.56 -0.59 0.27
N PRO A 14 8.41 -0.76 1.60
CA PRO A 14 7.07 -0.89 2.15
C PRO A 14 6.34 0.45 2.02
N PHE A 15 5.14 0.42 1.47
CA PHE A 15 4.40 1.63 1.19
C PHE A 15 3.05 1.68 1.90
N PHE A 16 2.29 0.59 1.85
CA PHE A 16 0.99 0.51 2.51
C PHE A 16 1.01 -0.54 3.61
N SER A 17 0.26 -0.28 4.67
CA SER A 17 -0.12 -1.28 5.67
C SER A 17 -1.62 -1.53 5.53
N ILE A 18 -2.01 -2.80 5.44
CA ILE A 18 -3.37 -3.22 5.16
C ILE A 18 -3.92 -4.02 6.32
N ALA A 19 -5.20 -3.81 6.62
CA ALA A 19 -5.96 -4.65 7.55
C ALA A 19 -7.20 -5.17 6.84
N SER A 20 -7.36 -6.49 6.79
CA SER A 20 -8.47 -7.15 6.08
C SER A 20 -9.19 -8.12 6.97
N ARG A 21 -10.52 -8.13 6.92
CA ARG A 21 -11.32 -9.19 7.53
C ARG A 21 -11.55 -10.34 6.55
N ASN A 22 -11.72 -10.03 5.28
CA ASN A 22 -11.89 -11.01 4.21
C ASN A 22 -10.61 -11.07 3.39
N PHE A 23 -9.61 -11.76 3.93
CA PHE A 23 -8.26 -11.71 3.39
C PHE A 23 -8.18 -12.05 1.91
N ASP A 24 -8.72 -13.19 1.50
CA ASP A 24 -8.60 -13.64 0.11
C ASP A 24 -9.31 -12.69 -0.85
N GLN A 25 -10.50 -12.25 -0.51
CA GLN A 25 -11.26 -11.32 -1.33
C GLN A 25 -10.55 -9.99 -1.45
N ASP A 26 -10.11 -9.44 -0.32
CA ASP A 26 -9.45 -8.14 -0.28
C ASP A 26 -8.13 -8.18 -1.04
N LEU A 27 -7.37 -9.27 -0.89
CA LEU A 27 -6.11 -9.43 -1.59
C LEU A 27 -6.34 -9.44 -3.11
N THR A 28 -7.37 -10.14 -3.56
CA THR A 28 -7.73 -10.18 -4.99
C THR A 28 -8.06 -8.79 -5.52
N ILE A 29 -8.84 -8.02 -4.75
CA ILE A 29 -9.21 -6.66 -5.13
C ILE A 29 -7.97 -5.77 -5.18
N LEU A 30 -7.10 -5.85 -4.18
CA LEU A 30 -5.86 -5.07 -4.15
C LEU A 30 -4.96 -5.37 -5.33
N LYS A 31 -4.80 -6.66 -5.65
CA LYS A 31 -4.00 -7.05 -6.81
C LYS A 31 -4.57 -6.48 -8.10
N LYS A 32 -5.89 -6.50 -8.24
CA LYS A 32 -6.55 -5.94 -9.41
C LYS A 32 -6.25 -4.45 -9.56
N ILE A 33 -6.38 -3.71 -8.48
CA ILE A 33 -6.14 -2.26 -8.50
C ILE A 33 -4.67 -1.95 -8.79
N LEU A 34 -3.76 -2.64 -8.12
CA LEU A 34 -2.34 -2.45 -8.34
C LEU A 34 -1.95 -2.79 -9.78
N HIS A 35 -2.53 -3.86 -10.32
CA HIS A 35 -2.28 -4.25 -11.71
C HIS A 35 -2.79 -3.19 -12.68
N GLN A 36 -3.93 -2.58 -12.40
CA GLN A 36 -4.44 -1.47 -13.21
C GLN A 36 -3.46 -0.29 -13.22
N PHE A 37 -2.88 0.03 -12.07
CA PHE A 37 -1.86 1.08 -12.00
C PHE A 37 -0.59 0.69 -12.72
N GLU A 38 -0.19 -0.59 -12.65
CA GLU A 38 0.94 -1.07 -13.45
C GLU A 38 0.70 -0.84 -14.94
N GLN A 39 -0.47 -1.14 -15.42
CA GLN A 39 -0.81 -0.94 -16.82
C GLN A 39 -0.79 0.54 -17.20
N ARG A 40 -1.35 1.39 -16.36
CA ARG A 40 -1.38 2.83 -16.61
C ARG A 40 0.01 3.47 -16.63
N THR A 41 0.93 2.91 -15.88
CA THR A 41 2.29 3.43 -15.75
C THR A 41 3.30 2.67 -16.58
N HIS A 42 2.86 1.66 -17.32
CA HIS A 42 3.75 0.77 -18.10
C HIS A 42 4.81 0.12 -17.19
N SER A 43 4.40 -0.29 -16.01
CA SER A 43 5.27 -0.92 -15.03
C SER A 43 5.03 -2.42 -14.98
N VAL A 44 6.05 -3.18 -14.60
CA VAL A 44 5.98 -4.65 -14.51
C VAL A 44 6.61 -5.08 -13.19
N ASN A 45 5.97 -6.03 -12.53
CA ASN A 45 6.45 -6.56 -11.25
C ASN A 45 6.76 -5.44 -10.26
N ALA A 46 5.85 -4.48 -10.17
CA ALA A 46 6.10 -3.25 -9.44
C ALA A 46 5.63 -3.30 -7.99
N TYR A 47 4.91 -4.34 -7.60
CA TYR A 47 4.39 -4.46 -6.24
C TYR A 47 4.59 -5.88 -5.72
N LYS A 48 4.55 -6.01 -4.40
CA LYS A 48 4.67 -7.29 -3.72
C LYS A 48 3.98 -7.20 -2.37
N PHE A 49 3.36 -8.29 -1.95
CA PHE A 49 2.78 -8.36 -0.61
C PHE A 49 3.77 -9.02 0.34
N SER A 50 3.70 -8.66 1.63
CA SER A 50 4.50 -9.35 2.64
C SER A 50 4.19 -10.85 2.62
N GLN A 51 5.21 -11.66 2.89
CA GLN A 51 5.09 -13.11 2.77
C GLN A 51 4.08 -13.71 3.72
N ARG A 52 3.91 -13.11 4.89
CA ARG A 52 3.00 -13.62 5.91
C ARG A 52 2.10 -12.51 6.40
N ALA A 53 0.80 -12.78 6.37
CA ALA A 53 -0.16 -11.94 7.04
C ALA A 53 -0.27 -12.38 8.48
N LYS A 54 -0.46 -11.42 9.39
CA LYS A 54 -0.64 -11.70 10.81
C LYS A 54 -2.10 -11.54 11.18
N LEU A 55 -2.66 -12.53 11.84
CA LEU A 55 -4.04 -12.48 12.32
C LEU A 55 -4.07 -11.96 13.74
N ALA A 56 -4.84 -10.90 13.97
CA ALA A 56 -5.04 -10.35 15.31
C ALA A 56 -6.40 -9.68 15.38
N ALA A 57 -7.15 -9.98 16.43
CA ALA A 57 -8.47 -9.38 16.69
C ALA A 57 -9.45 -9.52 15.51
N GLY A 58 -9.37 -10.63 14.79
CA GLY A 58 -10.24 -10.88 13.64
C GLY A 58 -9.82 -10.20 12.36
N TRP A 59 -8.68 -9.54 12.34
CA TRP A 59 -8.15 -8.86 11.18
C TRP A 59 -6.85 -9.48 10.74
N TRP A 60 -6.65 -9.56 9.43
CA TRP A 60 -5.39 -9.95 8.82
C TRP A 60 -4.58 -8.70 8.50
N PHE A 61 -3.34 -8.64 8.96
CA PHE A 61 -2.45 -7.50 8.77
C PHE A 61 -1.30 -7.89 7.86
N TYR A 62 -1.07 -7.09 6.85
CA TYR A 62 0.01 -7.32 5.90
C TYR A 62 0.42 -6.01 5.25
N ASP A 63 1.57 -6.03 4.58
CA ASP A 63 2.13 -4.84 3.96
C ASP A 63 2.21 -5.01 2.45
N VAL A 64 2.17 -3.88 1.75
CA VAL A 64 2.37 -3.83 0.31
C VAL A 64 3.66 -3.09 0.04
N PHE A 65 4.54 -3.73 -0.71
CA PHE A 65 5.82 -3.16 -1.12
C PHE A 65 5.72 -2.71 -2.56
N LEU A 66 6.30 -1.56 -2.85
CA LEU A 66 6.29 -0.98 -4.20
C LEU A 66 7.70 -0.61 -4.61
N LYS A 67 7.97 -0.70 -5.91
CA LYS A 67 9.22 -0.17 -6.47
C LYS A 67 9.21 1.35 -6.40
N PRO A 68 10.32 2.00 -6.03
CA PRO A 68 10.35 3.47 -5.97
C PRO A 68 9.93 4.13 -7.28
N GLN A 69 10.36 3.59 -8.41
CA GLN A 69 9.98 4.13 -9.72
C GLN A 69 8.49 4.04 -9.96
N PHE A 70 7.88 2.97 -9.50
CA PHE A 70 6.43 2.79 -9.61
C PHE A 70 5.69 3.83 -8.77
N VAL A 71 6.16 4.07 -7.55
CA VAL A 71 5.58 5.09 -6.67
C VAL A 71 5.56 6.45 -7.37
N GLU A 72 6.67 6.84 -7.97
CA GLU A 72 6.77 8.13 -8.66
C GLU A 72 5.82 8.20 -9.85
N LYS A 73 5.71 7.13 -10.62
CA LYS A 73 4.79 7.09 -11.75
C LYS A 73 3.33 7.14 -11.30
N VAL A 74 2.99 6.46 -10.20
CA VAL A 74 1.65 6.53 -9.63
C VAL A 74 1.34 7.96 -9.18
N PHE A 75 2.30 8.64 -8.58
CA PHE A 75 2.11 10.05 -8.22
C PHE A 75 1.76 10.88 -9.46
N GLN A 76 2.46 10.66 -10.57
CA GLN A 76 2.23 11.42 -11.79
C GLN A 76 0.84 11.19 -12.39
N VAL A 77 0.34 9.97 -12.35
CA VAL A 77 -0.95 9.65 -12.98
C VAL A 77 -2.14 9.83 -12.06
N ALA A 78 -1.95 9.74 -10.76
CA ALA A 78 -3.06 9.74 -9.79
C ALA A 78 -3.27 11.09 -9.11
N LEU A 79 -2.23 11.92 -9.01
CA LEU A 79 -2.35 13.21 -8.34
C LEU A 79 -2.84 14.27 -9.30
N PRO A 80 -3.62 15.25 -8.80
CA PRO A 80 -4.12 16.32 -9.67
C PRO A 80 -2.98 17.20 -10.20
N PRO A 81 -3.17 17.82 -11.37
CA PRO A 81 -2.22 18.81 -11.86
C PRO A 81 -2.04 19.93 -10.85
N GLY A 82 -0.80 20.39 -10.68
CA GLY A 82 -0.50 21.42 -9.70
C GLY A 82 -0.22 20.93 -8.31
N PHE A 83 -0.40 19.63 -8.05
CA PHE A 83 -0.01 19.07 -6.77
C PHE A 83 1.51 19.10 -6.67
N SER A 84 2.04 19.70 -5.61
CA SER A 84 3.48 19.88 -5.47
C SER A 84 4.17 18.55 -5.16
N PRO A 85 5.12 18.11 -6.00
CA PRO A 85 5.89 16.91 -5.68
C PRO A 85 6.89 17.11 -4.55
N HIS A 86 7.06 18.32 -4.07
CA HIS A 86 8.00 18.60 -2.99
C HIS A 86 7.51 18.06 -1.65
N ASP A 87 6.20 17.99 -1.46
CA ASP A 87 5.64 17.43 -0.24
C ASP A 87 5.29 15.95 -0.48
N LYS A 88 6.30 15.11 -0.35
CA LYS A 88 6.12 13.66 -0.57
C LYS A 88 5.17 13.03 0.44
N LYS A 89 5.12 13.56 1.65
CA LYS A 89 4.22 13.02 2.67
C LYS A 89 2.77 13.30 2.31
N ALA A 90 2.46 14.51 1.90
CA ALA A 90 1.11 14.86 1.47
C ALA A 90 0.71 14.07 0.23
N ALA A 91 1.64 13.88 -0.70
CA ALA A 91 1.39 13.08 -1.89
C ALA A 91 1.08 11.62 -1.53
N ALA A 92 1.83 11.04 -0.60
CA ALA A 92 1.62 9.68 -0.17
C ALA A 92 0.27 9.50 0.54
N ILE A 93 -0.11 10.46 1.38
CA ILE A 93 -1.42 10.45 2.04
C ILE A 93 -2.54 10.47 0.99
N ARG A 94 -2.38 11.29 -0.03
CA ARG A 94 -3.38 11.36 -1.11
C ARG A 94 -3.49 10.04 -1.87
N ILE A 95 -2.37 9.39 -2.12
CA ILE A 95 -2.36 8.08 -2.78
C ILE A 95 -3.08 7.04 -1.92
N VAL A 96 -2.85 7.04 -0.61
CA VAL A 96 -3.55 6.16 0.31
C VAL A 96 -5.06 6.37 0.20
N ASP A 97 -5.50 7.62 0.18
CA ASP A 97 -6.94 7.94 0.05
C ASP A 97 -7.51 7.43 -1.26
N ILE A 98 -6.75 7.56 -2.34
CA ILE A 98 -7.19 7.09 -3.66
C ILE A 98 -7.34 5.56 -3.64
N PHE A 99 -6.35 4.86 -3.10
CA PHE A 99 -6.43 3.39 -3.01
C PHE A 99 -7.55 2.94 -2.10
N GLN A 100 -7.73 3.61 -0.96
CA GLN A 100 -8.83 3.30 -0.04
C GLN A 100 -10.18 3.45 -0.74
N SER A 101 -10.34 4.50 -1.51
CA SER A 101 -11.56 4.74 -2.27
C SER A 101 -11.77 3.65 -3.34
N GLN A 102 -10.72 3.26 -4.02
CA GLN A 102 -10.80 2.24 -5.07
C GLN A 102 -11.16 0.87 -4.53
N ILE A 103 -10.55 0.45 -3.42
CA ILE A 103 -10.89 -0.85 -2.85
C ILE A 103 -12.33 -0.86 -2.33
N LYS A 104 -12.78 0.24 -1.77
CA LYS A 104 -14.15 0.37 -1.29
C LYS A 104 -15.15 0.26 -2.44
N LYS A 105 -14.86 0.90 -3.56
CA LYS A 105 -15.69 0.80 -4.76
C LYS A 105 -15.79 -0.63 -5.28
N ASN A 106 -14.77 -1.43 -5.06
CA ASN A 106 -14.74 -2.82 -5.51
C ASN A 106 -15.30 -3.79 -4.48
N GLY A 107 -15.91 -3.28 -3.42
CA GLY A 107 -16.61 -4.11 -2.44
C GLY A 107 -15.77 -4.57 -1.26
N SER A 108 -14.59 -4.00 -1.07
CA SER A 108 -13.73 -4.36 0.06
C SER A 108 -13.89 -3.36 1.19
N ASP A 109 -13.93 -3.86 2.43
CA ASP A 109 -13.88 -3.01 3.62
C ASP A 109 -12.48 -3.01 4.26
N ALA A 110 -11.48 -3.47 3.54
CA ALA A 110 -10.10 -3.43 4.01
C ALA A 110 -9.68 -1.98 4.28
N ARG A 111 -8.80 -1.83 5.24
CA ARG A 111 -8.29 -0.51 5.62
C ARG A 111 -6.84 -0.38 5.20
N ILE A 112 -6.52 0.75 4.60
CA ILE A 112 -5.18 1.06 4.11
C ILE A 112 -4.63 2.25 4.88
N LYS A 113 -3.37 2.14 5.27
CA LYS A 113 -2.60 3.26 5.83
C LYS A 113 -1.22 3.28 5.22
N MET A 114 -0.57 4.42 5.31
CA MET A 114 0.84 4.51 4.97
C MET A 114 1.66 3.67 5.92
N TYR A 115 2.61 2.96 5.38
CA TYR A 115 3.55 2.19 6.20
C TYR A 115 4.30 3.14 7.13
N GLY A 116 4.40 2.76 8.40
CA GLY A 116 5.13 3.55 9.38
C GLY A 116 4.37 4.75 9.93
N ASP A 117 3.12 4.96 9.52
CA ASP A 117 2.30 6.07 10.01
C ASP A 117 1.63 5.76 11.34
N ILE A 118 2.07 4.71 12.00
CA ILE A 118 1.53 4.26 13.29
C ILE A 118 2.51 4.66 14.37
N PRO A 119 2.07 5.40 15.41
CA PRO A 119 2.96 5.81 16.49
C PRO A 119 3.62 4.61 17.17
N PHE A 120 4.88 4.76 17.53
CA PHE A 120 5.64 3.69 18.17
C PHE A 120 5.05 3.27 19.51
N ALA A 121 4.48 4.21 20.24
CA ALA A 121 3.92 3.94 21.56
C ALA A 121 2.59 3.19 21.49
N THR A 122 2.05 3.00 20.31
CA THR A 122 0.73 2.42 20.11
C THR A 122 0.86 1.13 19.31
N PRO A 123 0.24 0.02 19.75
CA PRO A 123 0.21 -1.18 18.93
C PRO A 123 -0.37 -0.86 17.55
N TRP A 124 0.24 -1.38 16.52
CA TRP A 124 -0.13 -1.01 15.16
C TRP A 124 -1.56 -1.38 14.78
N TRP A 125 -2.19 -2.31 15.48
CA TRP A 125 -3.58 -2.68 15.26
C TRP A 125 -4.56 -1.73 15.94
N SER A 126 -4.11 -0.89 16.87
CA SER A 126 -4.99 -0.03 17.65
C SER A 126 -5.71 1.03 16.81
N TRP A 127 -5.14 1.42 15.68
CA TRP A 127 -5.76 2.40 14.81
C TRP A 127 -7.06 1.91 14.18
N LEU A 128 -7.32 0.60 14.22
CA LEU A 128 -8.57 0.04 13.71
C LEU A 128 -9.78 0.47 14.53
N PHE A 129 -9.57 0.83 15.77
CA PHE A 129 -10.64 1.12 16.72
C PHE A 129 -10.83 2.61 16.98
N ARG A 130 -10.28 3.44 16.16
CA ARG A 130 -10.42 4.90 16.30
C ARG A 130 -11.59 5.41 15.50
#